data_2a8ea99db57e722969f5a3a3d8168bd5
#
_entry.id   2a8ea99db57e722969f5a3a3d8168bd5
#
_cell.length_a   1.000
_cell.length_b   1.000
_cell.length_c   1.000
_cell.angle_alpha   90.00
_cell.angle_beta   90.00
_cell.angle_gamma   90.00
#
_symmetry.space_group_name_H-M   'P 1'
#
loop_
_entity.id
_entity.type
_entity.pdbx_description
1 polymer ?
#
loop_
_entity_poly.entity_id
_entity_poly.type
_entity_poly.pdbx_seq_one_letter_code
_entity_poly.pdbx_strand_id
1 'polypeptide(L)'
;MLQSIYIQNYALIDKLDINFTSGFSVITGETGAGKSIILGAIGLLLGQRADVKAIKNGASKCIVEAHFHISNYGMESFFAENDIEYDPEECILRREVSINGKSRAFINDTPASLAQMKLLGEKLIDVHSQHQNLLLNKEGFQLNILDILAQDDRQLAQYQQVYTDYKQVCRELDDFIAQAEKSRQDEDYIRFQLEQLEEANLKEGEQTELEQEADTLSHAEEIKAGLYKAEQLIDGDEGGALSHTKECMQTLQAISRVYAPASDWAERLNSCYIELKDIAHDLSGAEEEIEFNPSRLKYVNERLNLIYSLQQKHRVESTEALIELTAHYRQQLDAITSFDDRIAELNQHKEKLYNAVLEQASQLTALRTASARHIEEHMKSLLVPLGMPNVRFAVELTPRKEPDANGMDSVTFLFSANKNGTLQNVASIASGGEIARVMLSLKAMIAGAVKLPTIIFDEIDTGVSGSIAEKMALIMQDMGRQNRQVISITHLPQIAARGIAHYKVYKEDTETGTNSYIRLLNNDERIKEIANMLSGSTLTEAALNNARALLEGNSNL
;
A
#
# COMPACT_ATOMS: atom_id res chain seq x y z
N MET A 1 -25.03 -10.69 16.55
CA MET A 1 -25.50 -12.09 16.69
C MET A 1 -26.28 -12.47 15.45
N LEU A 2 -26.14 -13.71 14.97
CA LEU A 2 -26.90 -14.25 13.85
C LEU A 2 -28.38 -14.42 14.27
N GLN A 3 -29.26 -13.70 13.61
CA GLN A 3 -30.71 -13.78 13.88
C GLN A 3 -31.39 -14.85 13.03
N SER A 4 -31.11 -14.83 11.72
CA SER A 4 -31.68 -15.81 10.80
C SER A 4 -30.71 -16.11 9.64
N ILE A 5 -30.92 -17.26 9.01
CA ILE A 5 -30.29 -17.64 7.76
C ILE A 5 -31.33 -18.13 6.77
N TYR A 6 -31.30 -17.55 5.58
CA TYR A 6 -32.12 -17.98 4.44
C TYR A 6 -31.24 -18.61 3.37
N ILE A 7 -31.59 -19.80 2.92
CA ILE A 7 -30.85 -20.54 1.89
C ILE A 7 -31.82 -20.98 0.82
N GLN A 8 -31.53 -20.72 -0.44
CA GLN A 8 -32.32 -21.13 -1.58
C GLN A 8 -31.46 -21.79 -2.66
N ASN A 9 -31.90 -22.96 -3.13
CA ASN A 9 -31.29 -23.72 -4.22
C ASN A 9 -29.79 -24.05 -3.98
N TYR A 10 -29.43 -24.43 -2.78
CA TYR A 10 -28.07 -24.77 -2.41
C TYR A 10 -27.93 -26.25 -2.04
N ALA A 11 -27.13 -27.00 -2.76
CA ALA A 11 -26.92 -28.46 -2.60
C ALA A 11 -28.24 -29.22 -2.55
N LEU A 12 -28.60 -29.82 -1.40
CA LEU A 12 -29.85 -30.53 -1.18
C LEU A 12 -30.97 -29.65 -0.58
N ILE A 13 -30.74 -28.35 -0.45
CA ILE A 13 -31.72 -27.42 0.10
C ILE A 13 -32.47 -26.70 -1.02
N ASP A 14 -33.79 -26.85 -1.08
CA ASP A 14 -34.64 -26.04 -1.96
C ASP A 14 -34.80 -24.63 -1.40
N LYS A 15 -35.40 -24.59 -0.22
CA LYS A 15 -35.66 -23.37 0.53
C LYS A 15 -35.59 -23.71 2.02
N LEU A 16 -34.83 -22.90 2.74
CA LEU A 16 -34.63 -23.02 4.16
C LEU A 16 -34.65 -21.62 4.77
N ASP A 17 -35.40 -21.45 5.84
CA ASP A 17 -35.46 -20.23 6.62
C ASP A 17 -35.41 -20.61 8.09
N ILE A 18 -34.37 -20.18 8.81
CA ILE A 18 -34.13 -20.57 10.19
C ILE A 18 -33.86 -19.33 11.02
N ASN A 19 -34.60 -19.22 12.14
CA ASN A 19 -34.29 -18.23 13.17
C ASN A 19 -33.45 -18.86 14.27
N PHE A 20 -32.40 -18.19 14.68
CA PHE A 20 -31.52 -18.60 15.77
C PHE A 20 -31.77 -17.76 17.02
N THR A 21 -31.63 -18.39 18.16
CA THR A 21 -31.73 -17.73 19.48
C THR A 21 -30.34 -17.34 19.99
N SER A 22 -30.27 -16.34 20.88
CA SER A 22 -29.07 -16.04 21.65
C SER A 22 -28.69 -17.19 22.59
N GLY A 23 -27.48 -17.19 23.09
CA GLY A 23 -26.98 -18.22 23.99
C GLY A 23 -26.46 -19.47 23.27
N PHE A 24 -26.51 -20.61 23.94
CA PHE A 24 -25.98 -21.87 23.43
C PHE A 24 -27.07 -22.68 22.69
N SER A 25 -26.93 -22.83 21.39
CA SER A 25 -27.81 -23.63 20.52
C SER A 25 -27.08 -24.86 19.99
N VAL A 26 -27.84 -25.94 19.75
CA VAL A 26 -27.26 -27.16 19.18
C VAL A 26 -28.00 -27.57 17.91
N ILE A 27 -27.23 -28.15 16.97
CA ILE A 27 -27.75 -28.71 15.72
C ILE A 27 -27.37 -30.20 15.71
N THR A 28 -28.38 -31.08 15.64
CA THR A 28 -28.21 -32.52 15.50
C THR A 28 -28.74 -33.01 14.17
N GLY A 29 -28.49 -34.26 13.82
CA GLY A 29 -28.98 -34.91 12.61
C GLY A 29 -28.01 -35.98 12.13
N GLU A 30 -28.44 -36.80 11.19
CA GLU A 30 -27.66 -37.89 10.60
C GLU A 30 -26.44 -37.33 9.84
N THR A 31 -25.33 -38.07 9.84
CA THR A 31 -24.15 -37.77 9.02
C THR A 31 -24.52 -37.71 7.55
N GLY A 32 -24.11 -36.62 6.85
CA GLY A 32 -24.49 -36.39 5.46
C GLY A 32 -25.92 -35.80 5.27
N ALA A 33 -26.70 -35.56 6.35
CA ALA A 33 -28.06 -35.00 6.25
C ALA A 33 -28.14 -33.51 5.99
N GLY A 34 -27.02 -32.80 5.81
CA GLY A 34 -27.07 -31.37 5.51
C GLY A 34 -26.36 -30.48 6.53
N LYS A 35 -25.77 -31.05 7.61
CA LYS A 35 -24.96 -30.25 8.58
C LYS A 35 -23.85 -29.52 7.88
N SER A 36 -23.06 -30.23 7.06
CA SER A 36 -21.99 -29.62 6.23
C SER A 36 -22.51 -28.68 5.14
N ILE A 37 -23.76 -28.83 4.72
CA ILE A 37 -24.40 -27.96 3.72
C ILE A 37 -24.64 -26.56 4.34
N ILE A 38 -25.12 -26.50 5.59
CA ILE A 38 -25.34 -25.24 6.31
C ILE A 38 -24.00 -24.51 6.49
N LEU A 39 -22.95 -25.23 6.89
CA LEU A 39 -21.61 -24.64 7.03
C LEU A 39 -21.04 -24.16 5.68
N GLY A 40 -21.27 -24.92 4.61
CA GLY A 40 -20.90 -24.50 3.26
C GLY A 40 -21.63 -23.23 2.82
N ALA A 41 -22.93 -23.11 3.17
CA ALA A 41 -23.69 -21.89 2.91
C ALA A 41 -23.14 -20.70 3.72
N ILE A 42 -22.85 -20.88 5.01
CA ILE A 42 -22.20 -19.86 5.85
C ILE A 42 -20.83 -19.50 5.28
N GLY A 43 -20.06 -20.48 4.80
CA GLY A 43 -18.76 -20.25 4.14
C GLY A 43 -18.85 -19.30 2.93
N LEU A 44 -19.97 -19.34 2.18
CA LEU A 44 -20.20 -18.39 1.09
C LEU A 44 -20.33 -16.94 1.61
N LEU A 45 -20.99 -16.73 2.75
CA LEU A 45 -21.12 -15.42 3.41
C LEU A 45 -19.79 -14.96 4.01
N LEU A 46 -18.92 -15.89 4.40
CA LEU A 46 -17.55 -15.62 4.84
C LEU A 46 -16.56 -15.41 3.67
N GLY A 47 -17.06 -15.21 2.45
CA GLY A 47 -16.24 -14.88 1.28
C GLY A 47 -15.51 -16.08 0.66
N GLN A 48 -15.84 -17.32 1.00
CA GLN A 48 -15.25 -18.49 0.37
C GLN A 48 -15.61 -18.56 -1.12
N ARG A 49 -14.73 -19.23 -1.89
CA ARG A 49 -14.96 -19.42 -3.33
C ARG A 49 -16.23 -20.25 -3.56
N ALA A 50 -17.13 -19.73 -4.38
CA ALA A 50 -18.33 -20.44 -4.75
C ALA A 50 -18.02 -21.58 -5.75
N ASP A 51 -18.51 -22.79 -5.46
CA ASP A 51 -18.52 -23.89 -6.42
C ASP A 51 -19.89 -23.93 -7.10
N VAL A 52 -19.92 -23.84 -8.43
CA VAL A 52 -21.16 -23.94 -9.22
C VAL A 52 -21.86 -25.29 -9.01
N LYS A 53 -21.09 -26.34 -8.67
CA LYS A 53 -21.65 -27.67 -8.34
C LYS A 53 -22.50 -27.68 -7.07
N ALA A 54 -22.37 -26.66 -6.21
CA ALA A 54 -23.18 -26.51 -5.03
C ALA A 54 -24.58 -25.93 -5.32
N ILE A 55 -24.85 -25.46 -6.55
CA ILE A 55 -26.18 -25.06 -6.97
C ILE A 55 -27.03 -26.31 -7.17
N LYS A 56 -28.25 -26.32 -6.62
CA LYS A 56 -29.18 -27.44 -6.77
C LYS A 56 -29.46 -27.73 -8.25
N ASN A 57 -29.47 -29.01 -8.61
CA ASN A 57 -29.77 -29.44 -9.99
C ASN A 57 -31.12 -28.89 -10.47
N GLY A 58 -31.11 -28.28 -11.68
CA GLY A 58 -32.30 -27.64 -12.26
C GLY A 58 -32.51 -26.17 -11.87
N ALA A 59 -31.72 -25.64 -10.92
CA ALA A 59 -31.79 -24.22 -10.55
C ALA A 59 -30.80 -23.38 -11.34
N SER A 60 -31.20 -22.16 -11.67
CA SER A 60 -30.34 -21.19 -12.40
C SER A 60 -29.37 -20.42 -11.47
N LYS A 61 -29.75 -20.28 -10.19
CA LYS A 61 -28.95 -19.61 -9.15
C LYS A 61 -29.23 -20.17 -7.77
N CYS A 62 -28.26 -20.04 -6.86
CA CYS A 62 -28.48 -20.19 -5.43
C CYS A 62 -28.35 -18.83 -4.73
N ILE A 63 -29.03 -18.68 -3.60
CA ILE A 63 -29.01 -17.51 -2.73
C ILE A 63 -28.78 -17.99 -1.30
N VAL A 64 -27.83 -17.33 -0.63
CA VAL A 64 -27.61 -17.46 0.82
C VAL A 64 -27.65 -16.05 1.41
N GLU A 65 -28.48 -15.87 2.43
CA GLU A 65 -28.66 -14.61 3.12
C GLU A 65 -28.67 -14.85 4.63
N ALA A 66 -28.02 -13.97 5.38
CA ALA A 66 -28.01 -14.02 6.84
C ALA A 66 -28.21 -12.64 7.43
N HIS A 67 -29.02 -12.57 8.46
CA HIS A 67 -29.39 -11.36 9.20
C HIS A 67 -28.70 -11.37 10.55
N PHE A 68 -28.10 -10.23 10.92
CA PHE A 68 -27.30 -10.07 12.13
C PHE A 68 -27.75 -8.83 12.90
N HIS A 69 -27.90 -8.98 14.21
CA HIS A 69 -27.99 -7.86 15.12
C HIS A 69 -26.57 -7.48 15.60
N ILE A 70 -26.12 -6.23 15.34
CA ILE A 70 -24.73 -5.81 15.55
C ILE A 70 -24.55 -4.59 16.46
N SER A 71 -25.61 -4.09 17.10
CA SER A 71 -25.60 -2.85 17.91
C SER A 71 -24.54 -2.81 19.02
N ASN A 72 -24.07 -3.95 19.53
CA ASN A 72 -23.15 -4.02 20.67
C ASN A 72 -21.70 -4.35 20.31
N TYR A 73 -21.33 -4.33 19.02
CA TYR A 73 -20.06 -4.90 18.55
C TYR A 73 -19.07 -3.86 17.99
N GLY A 74 -19.43 -2.55 17.96
CA GLY A 74 -18.53 -1.45 17.59
C GLY A 74 -18.05 -1.55 16.13
N MET A 75 -18.99 -1.77 15.20
CA MET A 75 -18.67 -1.98 13.79
C MET A 75 -18.85 -0.72 12.92
N GLU A 76 -19.19 0.42 13.52
CA GLU A 76 -19.50 1.68 12.84
C GLU A 76 -18.36 2.12 11.89
N SER A 77 -17.11 1.98 12.34
CA SER A 77 -15.94 2.36 11.54
C SER A 77 -15.83 1.55 10.25
N PHE A 78 -16.10 0.24 10.31
CA PHE A 78 -16.05 -0.61 9.13
C PHE A 78 -17.04 -0.15 8.04
N PHE A 79 -18.27 0.20 8.44
CA PHE A 79 -19.29 0.64 7.49
C PHE A 79 -18.96 2.01 6.90
N ALA A 80 -18.47 2.94 7.72
CA ALA A 80 -18.03 4.26 7.28
C ALA A 80 -16.84 4.20 6.30
N GLU A 81 -15.83 3.37 6.60
CA GLU A 81 -14.64 3.19 5.76
C GLU A 81 -14.93 2.53 4.40
N ASN A 82 -16.02 1.76 4.31
CA ASN A 82 -16.41 1.04 3.09
C ASN A 82 -17.58 1.68 2.34
N ASP A 83 -18.07 2.84 2.79
CA ASP A 83 -19.21 3.56 2.21
C ASP A 83 -20.49 2.69 2.13
N ILE A 84 -20.77 1.94 3.22
CA ILE A 84 -21.93 1.06 3.37
C ILE A 84 -22.82 1.62 4.48
N GLU A 85 -24.14 1.61 4.27
CA GLU A 85 -25.09 2.03 5.29
C GLU A 85 -25.00 1.14 6.54
N TYR A 86 -24.88 1.75 7.73
CA TYR A 86 -24.82 1.05 9.01
C TYR A 86 -26.20 0.89 9.60
N ASP A 87 -26.71 -0.33 9.63
CA ASP A 87 -27.90 -0.71 10.36
C ASP A 87 -27.50 -1.64 11.52
N PRO A 88 -27.51 -1.16 12.78
CA PRO A 88 -27.13 -1.97 13.93
C PRO A 88 -28.16 -3.06 14.29
N GLU A 89 -29.42 -2.88 13.96
CA GLU A 89 -30.49 -3.82 14.31
C GLU A 89 -30.61 -4.95 13.29
N GLU A 90 -30.38 -4.65 12.00
CA GLU A 90 -30.53 -5.61 10.92
C GLU A 90 -29.41 -5.47 9.85
N CYS A 91 -28.23 -6.00 10.16
CA CYS A 91 -27.15 -6.12 9.17
C CYS A 91 -27.35 -7.39 8.33
N ILE A 92 -27.49 -7.23 7.02
CA ILE A 92 -27.76 -8.30 6.06
C ILE A 92 -26.52 -8.62 5.24
N LEU A 93 -26.08 -9.90 5.24
CA LEU A 93 -25.12 -10.44 4.29
C LEU A 93 -25.83 -11.33 3.29
N ARG A 94 -25.74 -11.03 1.99
CA ARG A 94 -26.35 -11.84 0.93
C ARG A 94 -25.34 -12.21 -0.15
N ARG A 95 -25.33 -13.48 -0.53
CA ARG A 95 -24.52 -14.03 -1.60
C ARG A 95 -25.40 -14.72 -2.65
N GLU A 96 -25.23 -14.34 -3.91
CA GLU A 96 -25.88 -14.97 -5.04
C GLU A 96 -24.83 -15.61 -5.96
N VAL A 97 -25.05 -16.88 -6.33
CA VAL A 97 -24.18 -17.61 -7.26
C VAL A 97 -25.03 -18.17 -8.39
N SER A 98 -24.69 -17.86 -9.63
CA SER A 98 -25.41 -18.32 -10.82
C SER A 98 -24.69 -19.49 -11.49
N ILE A 99 -25.43 -20.33 -12.22
CA ILE A 99 -24.91 -21.50 -12.93
C ILE A 99 -23.81 -21.17 -13.96
N ASN A 100 -23.83 -19.94 -14.49
CA ASN A 100 -22.79 -19.44 -15.41
C ASN A 100 -21.51 -18.94 -14.68
N GLY A 101 -21.35 -19.25 -13.39
CA GLY A 101 -20.19 -18.89 -12.58
C GLY A 101 -20.14 -17.45 -12.09
N LYS A 102 -21.13 -16.60 -12.41
CA LYS A 102 -21.21 -15.24 -11.86
C LYS A 102 -21.62 -15.31 -10.39
N SER A 103 -20.88 -14.59 -9.55
CA SER A 103 -21.13 -14.49 -8.12
C SER A 103 -21.23 -13.02 -7.69
N ARG A 104 -22.24 -12.69 -6.90
CA ARG A 104 -22.50 -11.34 -6.39
C ARG A 104 -22.62 -11.38 -4.87
N ALA A 105 -22.07 -10.37 -4.22
CA ALA A 105 -22.15 -10.18 -2.78
C ALA A 105 -22.84 -8.85 -2.47
N PHE A 106 -23.60 -8.82 -1.38
CA PHE A 106 -24.31 -7.63 -0.93
C PHE A 106 -24.21 -7.53 0.60
N ILE A 107 -24.05 -6.31 1.08
CA ILE A 107 -24.11 -5.95 2.50
C ILE A 107 -25.17 -4.85 2.63
N ASN A 108 -26.21 -5.06 3.42
CA ASN A 108 -27.36 -4.14 3.56
C ASN A 108 -27.88 -3.68 2.18
N ASP A 109 -28.13 -4.64 1.28
CA ASP A 109 -28.53 -4.45 -0.12
C ASP A 109 -27.55 -3.69 -1.02
N THR A 110 -26.45 -3.14 -0.48
CA THR A 110 -25.39 -2.50 -1.25
C THR A 110 -24.48 -3.57 -1.88
N PRO A 111 -24.21 -3.52 -3.19
CA PRO A 111 -23.25 -4.42 -3.82
C PRO A 111 -21.86 -4.28 -3.19
N ALA A 112 -21.29 -5.38 -2.73
CA ALA A 112 -20.00 -5.40 -2.06
C ALA A 112 -19.00 -6.32 -2.76
N SER A 113 -17.72 -6.04 -2.59
CA SER A 113 -16.64 -6.93 -3.01
C SER A 113 -16.57 -8.16 -2.10
N LEU A 114 -15.97 -9.27 -2.61
CA LEU A 114 -15.72 -10.44 -1.79
C LEU A 114 -14.79 -10.17 -0.61
N ALA A 115 -13.86 -9.23 -0.77
CA ALA A 115 -12.93 -8.84 0.28
C ALA A 115 -13.68 -8.14 1.42
N GLN A 116 -14.58 -7.20 1.13
CA GLN A 116 -15.42 -6.53 2.13
C GLN A 116 -16.33 -7.51 2.84
N MET A 117 -17.01 -8.41 2.09
CA MET A 117 -17.86 -9.44 2.67
C MET A 117 -17.08 -10.37 3.59
N LYS A 118 -15.86 -10.77 3.21
CA LYS A 118 -14.99 -11.61 4.03
C LYS A 118 -14.59 -10.90 5.33
N LEU A 119 -14.12 -9.65 5.23
CA LEU A 119 -13.70 -8.85 6.39
C LEU A 119 -14.86 -8.66 7.41
N LEU A 120 -16.06 -8.36 6.92
CA LEU A 120 -17.23 -8.24 7.80
C LEU A 120 -17.64 -9.60 8.35
N GLY A 121 -17.68 -10.63 7.50
CA GLY A 121 -18.04 -11.98 7.90
C GLY A 121 -17.14 -12.54 9.02
N GLU A 122 -15.83 -12.33 8.94
CA GLU A 122 -14.86 -12.72 9.98
C GLU A 122 -15.06 -11.97 11.32
N LYS A 123 -15.63 -10.77 11.29
CA LYS A 123 -16.03 -10.03 12.50
C LYS A 123 -17.39 -10.50 13.07
N LEU A 124 -18.23 -11.13 12.27
CA LEU A 124 -19.59 -11.55 12.64
C LEU A 124 -19.67 -13.01 13.09
N ILE A 125 -18.97 -13.91 12.40
CA ILE A 125 -19.03 -15.34 12.63
C ILE A 125 -17.63 -15.94 12.70
N ASP A 126 -17.34 -16.66 13.75
CA ASP A 126 -16.17 -17.54 13.86
C ASP A 126 -16.62 -19.00 13.74
N VAL A 127 -16.24 -19.66 12.66
CA VAL A 127 -16.58 -21.08 12.43
C VAL A 127 -15.38 -21.94 12.78
N HIS A 128 -15.49 -22.78 13.79
CA HIS A 128 -14.48 -23.77 14.14
C HIS A 128 -14.84 -25.13 13.55
N SER A 129 -14.04 -25.61 12.59
CA SER A 129 -14.13 -26.93 11.96
C SER A 129 -12.80 -27.67 12.04
N GLN A 130 -12.80 -28.99 11.75
CA GLN A 130 -11.57 -29.79 11.71
C GLN A 130 -10.47 -29.20 10.80
N HIS A 131 -10.85 -28.49 9.75
CA HIS A 131 -9.87 -27.86 8.85
C HIS A 131 -9.24 -26.57 9.43
N GLN A 132 -9.84 -25.95 10.42
CA GLN A 132 -9.26 -24.75 11.07
C GLN A 132 -8.10 -25.07 12.03
N ASN A 133 -7.90 -26.31 12.40
CA ASN A 133 -6.71 -26.73 13.13
C ASN A 133 -5.41 -26.36 12.40
N LEU A 134 -5.48 -26.22 11.07
CA LEU A 134 -4.36 -25.73 10.24
C LEU A 134 -4.00 -24.26 10.51
N LEU A 135 -4.90 -23.46 11.10
CA LEU A 135 -4.60 -22.07 11.45
C LEU A 135 -3.62 -21.97 12.62
N LEU A 136 -3.61 -22.97 13.52
CA LEU A 136 -2.61 -23.05 14.59
C LEU A 136 -1.16 -23.17 14.07
N ASN A 137 -0.98 -23.62 12.82
CA ASN A 137 0.31 -23.66 12.17
C ASN A 137 0.82 -22.29 11.70
N LYS A 138 -0.08 -21.28 11.63
CA LYS A 138 0.29 -19.95 11.19
C LYS A 138 0.82 -19.16 12.39
N GLU A 139 2.08 -18.77 12.32
CA GLU A 139 2.74 -17.97 13.35
C GLU A 139 1.96 -16.69 13.71
N GLY A 140 1.49 -15.96 12.71
CA GLY A 140 0.67 -14.76 12.92
C GLY A 140 -0.65 -15.02 13.66
N PHE A 141 -1.22 -16.23 13.58
CA PHE A 141 -2.44 -16.58 14.30
C PHE A 141 -2.18 -16.72 15.80
N GLN A 142 -1.08 -17.39 16.20
CA GLN A 142 -0.74 -17.57 17.60
C GLN A 142 -0.36 -16.24 18.27
N LEU A 143 0.37 -15.38 17.55
CA LEU A 143 0.69 -14.02 18.00
C LEU A 143 -0.59 -13.19 18.19
N ASN A 144 -1.51 -13.23 17.25
CA ASN A 144 -2.78 -12.52 17.35
C ASN A 144 -3.63 -12.97 18.55
N ILE A 145 -3.66 -14.29 18.86
CA ILE A 145 -4.31 -14.80 20.08
C ILE A 145 -3.67 -14.19 21.33
N LEU A 146 -2.34 -14.16 21.36
CA LEU A 146 -1.59 -13.60 22.50
C LEU A 146 -1.91 -12.11 22.67
N ASP A 147 -1.90 -11.32 21.61
CA ASP A 147 -2.20 -9.88 21.61
C ASP A 147 -3.66 -9.61 22.06
N ILE A 148 -4.62 -10.37 21.54
CA ILE A 148 -6.03 -10.30 21.97
C ILE A 148 -6.15 -10.51 23.49
N LEU A 149 -5.46 -11.51 24.02
CA LEU A 149 -5.53 -11.84 25.44
C LEU A 149 -4.69 -10.90 26.32
N ALA A 150 -3.66 -10.28 25.75
CA ALA A 150 -2.88 -9.23 26.37
C ALA A 150 -3.64 -7.89 26.44
N GLN A 151 -4.67 -7.71 25.60
CA GLN A 151 -5.41 -6.44 25.44
C GLN A 151 -4.46 -5.26 25.14
N ASP A 152 -3.46 -5.50 24.28
CA ASP A 152 -2.39 -4.56 23.96
C ASP A 152 -2.65 -3.75 22.67
N ASP A 153 -3.89 -3.71 22.17
CA ASP A 153 -4.28 -3.03 20.94
C ASP A 153 -3.72 -1.61 20.85
N ARG A 154 -3.73 -0.88 21.97
CA ARG A 154 -3.22 0.51 22.00
C ARG A 154 -1.70 0.55 21.80
N GLN A 155 -0.97 -0.33 22.49
CA GLN A 155 0.50 -0.41 22.40
C GLN A 155 0.92 -0.92 21.02
N LEU A 156 0.19 -1.89 20.49
CA LEU A 156 0.40 -2.39 19.13
C LEU A 156 0.16 -1.30 18.08
N ALA A 157 -0.90 -0.51 18.20
CA ALA A 157 -1.17 0.62 17.31
C ALA A 157 -0.06 1.70 17.38
N GLN A 158 0.43 2.02 18.59
CA GLN A 158 1.55 2.95 18.77
C GLN A 158 2.84 2.42 18.12
N TYR A 159 3.15 1.15 18.32
CA TYR A 159 4.28 0.49 17.68
C TYR A 159 4.15 0.54 16.14
N GLN A 160 2.99 0.19 15.60
CA GLN A 160 2.74 0.18 14.16
C GLN A 160 2.90 1.55 13.51
N GLN A 161 2.51 2.62 14.22
CA GLN A 161 2.73 3.98 13.74
C GLN A 161 4.23 4.28 13.61
N VAL A 162 4.99 4.06 14.68
CA VAL A 162 6.45 4.30 14.68
C VAL A 162 7.17 3.41 13.66
N TYR A 163 6.74 2.16 13.51
CA TYR A 163 7.29 1.25 12.51
C TYR A 163 7.00 1.70 11.07
N THR A 164 5.80 2.24 10.83
CA THR A 164 5.41 2.79 9.53
C THR A 164 6.29 3.99 9.17
N ASP A 165 6.49 4.92 10.13
CA ASP A 165 7.35 6.08 9.96
C ASP A 165 8.80 5.66 9.68
N TYR A 166 9.31 4.66 10.43
CA TYR A 166 10.64 4.08 10.19
C TYR A 166 10.77 3.50 8.77
N LYS A 167 9.80 2.72 8.32
CA LYS A 167 9.80 2.13 6.96
C LYS A 167 9.70 3.18 5.86
N GLN A 168 8.99 4.27 6.12
CA GLN A 168 8.90 5.40 5.18
C GLN A 168 10.27 6.08 5.02
N VAL A 169 10.95 6.38 6.14
CA VAL A 169 12.31 6.98 6.09
C VAL A 169 13.32 6.05 5.44
N CYS A 170 13.21 4.73 5.66
CA CYS A 170 14.07 3.76 4.97
C CYS A 170 13.90 3.84 3.44
N ARG A 171 12.66 3.89 2.94
CA ARG A 171 12.39 4.02 1.49
C ARG A 171 12.90 5.34 0.94
N GLU A 172 12.63 6.45 1.64
CA GLU A 172 13.13 7.77 1.25
C GLU A 172 14.66 7.76 1.14
N LEU A 173 15.36 7.17 2.11
CA LEU A 173 16.81 7.04 2.10
C LEU A 173 17.32 6.20 0.91
N ASP A 174 16.69 5.06 0.64
CA ASP A 174 17.07 4.19 -0.47
C ASP A 174 16.88 4.91 -1.82
N ASP A 175 15.79 5.64 -1.99
CA ASP A 175 15.51 6.44 -3.19
C ASP A 175 16.55 7.57 -3.36
N PHE A 176 16.90 8.28 -2.27
CA PHE A 176 17.93 9.32 -2.31
C PHE A 176 19.31 8.77 -2.63
N ILE A 177 19.70 7.63 -2.06
CA ILE A 177 20.98 6.96 -2.37
C ILE A 177 21.02 6.59 -3.86
N ALA A 178 19.95 6.02 -4.41
CA ALA A 178 19.89 5.65 -5.83
C ALA A 178 20.00 6.89 -6.75
N GLN A 179 19.38 8.01 -6.38
CA GLN A 179 19.51 9.28 -7.10
C GLN A 179 20.93 9.86 -7.02
N ALA A 180 21.53 9.85 -5.81
CA ALA A 180 22.89 10.32 -5.59
C ALA A 180 23.91 9.49 -6.38
N GLU A 181 23.79 8.16 -6.41
CA GLU A 181 24.66 7.28 -7.20
C GLU A 181 24.59 7.59 -8.70
N LYS A 182 23.37 7.80 -9.22
CA LYS A 182 23.18 8.18 -10.62
C LYS A 182 23.83 9.55 -10.92
N SER A 183 23.65 10.53 -10.05
CA SER A 183 24.25 11.87 -10.22
C SER A 183 25.77 11.84 -10.11
N ARG A 184 26.34 11.01 -9.24
CA ARG A 184 27.80 10.85 -9.09
C ARG A 184 28.47 10.21 -10.32
N GLN A 185 27.79 9.36 -11.07
CA GLN A 185 28.36 8.79 -12.31
C GLN A 185 28.75 9.87 -13.34
N ASP A 186 28.03 10.99 -13.33
CA ASP A 186 28.29 12.12 -14.24
C ASP A 186 29.13 13.23 -13.59
N GLU A 187 29.47 13.16 -12.31
CA GLU A 187 30.12 14.22 -11.54
C GLU A 187 31.47 14.60 -12.15
N ASP A 188 32.35 13.63 -12.40
CA ASP A 188 33.69 13.87 -12.96
C ASP A 188 33.60 14.51 -14.35
N TYR A 189 32.64 14.08 -15.16
CA TYR A 189 32.38 14.66 -16.46
C TYR A 189 31.90 16.11 -16.36
N ILE A 190 30.90 16.38 -15.51
CA ILE A 190 30.36 17.73 -15.30
C ILE A 190 31.42 18.65 -14.73
N ARG A 191 32.23 18.21 -13.78
CA ARG A 191 33.33 18.97 -13.18
C ARG A 191 34.35 19.35 -14.24
N PHE A 192 34.78 18.39 -15.06
CA PHE A 192 35.71 18.65 -16.15
C PHE A 192 35.18 19.64 -17.20
N GLN A 193 33.89 19.55 -17.55
CA GLN A 193 33.25 20.48 -18.48
C GLN A 193 33.14 21.90 -17.89
N LEU A 194 32.77 21.97 -16.60
CA LEU A 194 32.69 23.25 -15.89
C LEU A 194 34.07 23.95 -15.83
N GLU A 195 35.09 23.22 -15.43
CA GLU A 195 36.47 23.72 -15.33
C GLU A 195 36.93 24.34 -16.65
N GLN A 196 36.73 23.67 -17.79
CA GLN A 196 37.06 24.18 -19.10
C GLN A 196 36.30 25.47 -19.47
N LEU A 197 35.03 25.55 -19.16
CA LEU A 197 34.20 26.73 -19.44
C LEU A 197 34.59 27.91 -18.52
N GLU A 198 34.92 27.63 -17.27
CA GLU A 198 35.40 28.66 -16.32
C GLU A 198 36.80 29.18 -16.69
N GLU A 199 37.73 28.31 -17.08
CA GLU A 199 39.04 28.70 -17.58
C GLU A 199 38.94 29.57 -18.83
N ALA A 200 37.95 29.30 -19.69
CA ALA A 200 37.72 30.12 -20.87
C ALA A 200 37.30 31.55 -20.55
N ASN A 201 36.73 31.81 -19.36
CA ASN A 201 36.33 33.14 -18.88
C ASN A 201 35.59 33.97 -19.93
N LEU A 202 34.50 33.40 -20.45
CA LEU A 202 33.70 33.99 -21.52
C LEU A 202 32.89 35.19 -21.02
N LYS A 203 32.71 36.19 -21.90
CA LYS A 203 31.91 37.39 -21.61
C LYS A 203 30.78 37.54 -22.62
N GLU A 204 29.66 38.11 -22.15
CA GLU A 204 28.51 38.42 -23.01
C GLU A 204 28.95 39.39 -24.12
N GLY A 205 28.55 39.13 -25.37
CA GLY A 205 28.87 39.95 -26.53
C GLY A 205 30.30 39.84 -27.06
N GLU A 206 31.22 39.15 -26.34
CA GLU A 206 32.64 39.04 -26.69
C GLU A 206 32.86 38.50 -28.12
N GLN A 207 32.07 37.51 -28.54
CA GLN A 207 32.19 36.93 -29.87
C GLN A 207 31.92 37.96 -30.97
N THR A 208 30.84 38.71 -30.86
CA THR A 208 30.44 39.71 -31.85
C THR A 208 31.47 40.83 -31.96
N GLU A 209 31.97 41.29 -30.83
CA GLU A 209 33.01 42.32 -30.79
C GLU A 209 34.33 41.84 -31.46
N LEU A 210 34.74 40.59 -31.13
CA LEU A 210 35.94 40.01 -31.71
C LEU A 210 35.81 39.70 -33.22
N GLU A 211 34.62 39.27 -33.67
CA GLU A 211 34.34 39.06 -35.09
C GLU A 211 34.43 40.37 -35.88
N GLN A 212 33.86 41.47 -35.37
CA GLN A 212 33.97 42.79 -35.98
C GLN A 212 35.40 43.30 -35.97
N GLU A 213 36.13 43.12 -34.88
CA GLU A 213 37.55 43.49 -34.77
C GLU A 213 38.40 42.68 -35.74
N ALA A 214 38.16 41.35 -35.85
CA ALA A 214 38.91 40.50 -36.79
C ALA A 214 38.66 40.90 -38.25
N ASP A 215 37.42 41.22 -38.61
CA ASP A 215 37.06 41.67 -39.95
C ASP A 215 37.76 43.00 -40.30
N THR A 216 37.74 43.97 -39.38
CA THR A 216 38.45 45.26 -39.55
C THR A 216 39.95 45.07 -39.65
N LEU A 217 40.58 44.29 -38.76
CA LEU A 217 42.01 44.05 -38.77
C LEU A 217 42.50 43.24 -39.99
N SER A 218 41.70 42.29 -40.49
CA SER A 218 42.07 41.48 -41.65
C SER A 218 42.04 42.28 -42.96
N HIS A 219 41.18 43.29 -43.06
CA HIS A 219 41.05 44.16 -44.20
C HIS A 219 41.75 45.51 -44.05
N ALA A 220 42.47 45.71 -42.93
CA ALA A 220 43.13 47.00 -42.58
C ALA A 220 44.01 47.54 -43.70
N GLU A 221 44.85 46.70 -44.35
CA GLU A 221 45.73 47.11 -45.45
C GLU A 221 44.91 47.53 -46.69
N GLU A 222 43.83 46.82 -47.04
CA GLU A 222 43.00 47.16 -48.19
C GLU A 222 42.20 48.45 -47.93
N ILE A 223 41.60 48.57 -46.70
CA ILE A 223 40.87 49.77 -46.29
C ILE A 223 41.81 50.99 -46.32
N LYS A 224 42.99 50.88 -45.75
CA LYS A 224 43.99 51.97 -45.72
C LYS A 224 44.43 52.38 -47.10
N ALA A 225 44.68 51.39 -47.97
CA ALA A 225 45.03 51.69 -49.36
C ALA A 225 43.88 52.36 -50.12
N GLY A 226 42.60 51.91 -49.81
CA GLY A 226 41.41 52.53 -50.38
C GLY A 226 41.16 53.96 -49.93
N LEU A 227 41.32 54.24 -48.62
CA LEU A 227 41.22 55.60 -48.06
C LEU A 227 42.27 56.53 -48.59
N TYR A 228 43.50 56.07 -48.55
CA TYR A 228 44.60 56.84 -49.15
C TYR A 228 44.38 57.20 -50.63
N LYS A 229 44.00 56.24 -51.44
CA LYS A 229 43.64 56.45 -52.83
C LYS A 229 42.48 57.43 -53.01
N ALA A 230 41.47 57.36 -52.22
CA ALA A 230 40.30 58.28 -52.28
C ALA A 230 40.71 59.68 -51.86
N GLU A 231 41.50 59.82 -50.81
CA GLU A 231 42.05 61.10 -50.36
C GLU A 231 42.97 61.73 -51.46
N GLN A 232 43.86 60.96 -52.07
CA GLN A 232 44.72 61.43 -53.17
C GLN A 232 43.95 61.89 -54.41
N LEU A 233 42.78 61.27 -54.72
CA LEU A 233 41.91 61.71 -55.81
C LEU A 233 41.19 63.02 -55.49
N ILE A 234 41.01 63.35 -54.22
CA ILE A 234 40.35 64.59 -53.82
C ILE A 234 41.33 65.71 -53.58
N ASP A 235 42.43 65.48 -52.79
CA ASP A 235 43.39 66.50 -52.37
C ASP A 235 44.81 66.21 -52.79
N GLY A 236 45.07 65.32 -53.76
CA GLY A 236 46.42 65.03 -54.25
C GLY A 236 47.13 66.23 -54.97
N ASP A 237 48.45 66.35 -54.75
CA ASP A 237 49.27 67.47 -55.23
C ASP A 237 49.24 67.68 -56.76
N GLU A 238 49.06 66.59 -57.55
CA GLU A 238 48.99 66.65 -59.01
C GLU A 238 47.63 66.28 -59.52
N GLY A 239 46.70 67.25 -59.60
CA GLY A 239 45.42 67.05 -60.26
C GLY A 239 44.23 66.52 -59.40
N GLY A 240 44.28 66.73 -58.10
CA GLY A 240 43.14 66.40 -57.20
C GLY A 240 41.93 67.24 -57.50
N ALA A 241 40.72 66.69 -57.13
CA ALA A 241 39.41 67.33 -57.35
C ALA A 241 39.36 68.75 -56.74
N LEU A 242 40.00 68.98 -55.61
CA LEU A 242 40.10 70.28 -54.94
C LEU A 242 40.86 71.29 -55.78
N SER A 243 41.99 70.92 -56.37
CA SER A 243 42.82 71.80 -57.23
C SER A 243 42.00 72.18 -58.49
N HIS A 244 41.36 71.24 -59.15
CA HIS A 244 40.55 71.51 -60.35
C HIS A 244 39.28 72.30 -60.02
N THR A 245 38.62 72.04 -58.90
CA THR A 245 37.45 72.81 -58.48
C THR A 245 37.82 74.25 -58.17
N LYS A 246 38.99 74.50 -57.51
CA LYS A 246 39.54 75.82 -57.24
C LYS A 246 39.91 76.60 -58.50
N GLU A 247 40.55 75.95 -59.46
CA GLU A 247 40.92 76.56 -60.76
C GLU A 247 39.63 76.92 -61.53
N CYS A 248 38.66 76.04 -61.57
CA CYS A 248 37.38 76.31 -62.21
C CYS A 248 36.61 77.48 -61.56
N MET A 249 36.60 77.53 -60.22
CA MET A 249 36.04 78.64 -59.45
C MET A 249 36.75 79.97 -59.75
N GLN A 250 38.11 80.01 -59.76
CA GLN A 250 38.88 81.21 -60.07
C GLN A 250 38.55 81.68 -61.49
N THR A 251 38.44 80.77 -62.46
CA THR A 251 38.12 81.09 -63.84
C THR A 251 36.72 81.70 -63.94
N LEU A 252 35.76 81.16 -63.28
CA LEU A 252 34.35 81.71 -63.26
C LEU A 252 34.31 83.05 -62.53
N GLN A 253 35.01 83.24 -61.46
CA GLN A 253 35.13 84.52 -60.78
C GLN A 253 35.70 85.62 -61.66
N ALA A 254 36.74 85.30 -62.45
CA ALA A 254 37.36 86.27 -63.34
C ALA A 254 36.39 86.80 -64.41
N ILE A 255 35.48 85.94 -64.92
CA ILE A 255 34.45 86.33 -65.94
C ILE A 255 33.18 86.86 -65.32
N SER A 256 32.90 86.70 -64.01
CA SER A 256 31.70 87.12 -63.31
C SER A 256 31.38 88.61 -63.46
N ARG A 257 32.43 89.46 -63.64
CA ARG A 257 32.28 90.88 -63.82
C ARG A 257 31.58 91.29 -65.17
N VAL A 258 31.67 90.39 -66.17
CA VAL A 258 31.06 90.61 -67.50
C VAL A 258 29.90 89.64 -67.78
N TYR A 259 29.79 88.56 -67.05
CA TYR A 259 28.69 87.58 -67.21
C TYR A 259 28.16 87.19 -65.88
N ALA A 260 27.05 87.85 -65.43
CA ALA A 260 26.47 87.71 -64.10
C ALA A 260 26.15 86.27 -63.66
N PRO A 261 25.63 85.37 -64.57
CA PRO A 261 25.41 83.97 -64.17
C PRO A 261 26.66 83.21 -63.67
N ALA A 262 27.85 83.62 -64.04
CA ALA A 262 29.10 82.98 -63.57
C ALA A 262 29.36 83.15 -62.10
N SER A 263 28.74 84.15 -61.44
CA SER A 263 28.85 84.34 -59.96
C SER A 263 28.16 83.23 -59.26
N ASP A 264 26.99 82.87 -59.62
CA ASP A 264 26.20 81.75 -59.01
C ASP A 264 26.92 80.41 -59.19
N TRP A 265 27.45 80.16 -60.35
CA TRP A 265 28.25 78.93 -60.59
C TRP A 265 29.53 78.91 -59.76
N ALA A 266 30.23 80.03 -59.55
CA ALA A 266 31.41 80.11 -58.70
C ALA A 266 31.06 79.88 -57.23
N GLU A 267 29.91 80.39 -56.71
CA GLU A 267 29.46 80.15 -55.35
C GLU A 267 29.07 78.70 -55.11
N ARG A 268 28.42 78.07 -56.04
CA ARG A 268 28.10 76.63 -55.99
C ARG A 268 29.37 75.77 -56.01
N LEU A 269 30.37 76.10 -56.86
CA LEU A 269 31.64 75.40 -56.84
C LEU A 269 32.40 75.63 -55.54
N ASN A 270 32.32 76.83 -54.94
CA ASN A 270 32.91 77.10 -53.65
C ASN A 270 32.26 76.19 -52.52
N SER A 271 30.97 75.99 -52.56
CA SER A 271 30.28 75.05 -51.62
C SER A 271 30.82 73.62 -51.83
N CYS A 272 30.91 73.16 -53.10
CA CYS A 272 31.50 71.85 -53.41
C CYS A 272 32.99 71.74 -52.97
N TYR A 273 33.74 72.80 -53.11
CA TYR A 273 35.18 72.82 -52.66
C TYR A 273 35.32 72.65 -51.17
N ILE A 274 34.41 73.31 -50.34
CA ILE A 274 34.44 73.21 -48.90
C ILE A 274 34.02 71.76 -48.49
N GLU A 275 33.02 71.21 -49.08
CA GLU A 275 32.52 69.84 -48.79
C GLU A 275 33.56 68.77 -49.16
N LEU A 276 34.18 68.90 -50.36
CA LEU A 276 35.27 68.00 -50.75
C LEU A 276 36.48 68.08 -49.80
N LYS A 277 36.80 69.30 -49.29
CA LYS A 277 37.88 69.51 -48.33
C LYS A 277 37.57 68.82 -46.98
N ASP A 278 36.32 68.90 -46.49
CA ASP A 278 35.94 68.26 -45.27
C ASP A 278 35.96 66.72 -45.45
N ILE A 279 35.49 66.18 -46.56
CA ILE A 279 35.56 64.74 -46.88
C ILE A 279 37.06 64.28 -46.95
N ALA A 280 37.98 65.08 -47.58
CA ALA A 280 39.38 64.70 -47.60
C ALA A 280 40.01 64.65 -46.19
N HIS A 281 39.63 65.60 -45.33
CA HIS A 281 40.03 65.59 -43.93
C HIS A 281 39.53 64.41 -43.17
N ASP A 282 38.29 64.05 -43.34
CA ASP A 282 37.68 62.86 -42.71
C ASP A 282 38.36 61.56 -43.18
N LEU A 283 38.64 61.43 -44.47
CA LEU A 283 39.36 60.28 -45.04
C LEU A 283 40.75 60.15 -44.49
N SER A 284 41.55 61.29 -44.40
CA SER A 284 42.88 61.31 -43.80
C SER A 284 42.83 60.92 -42.31
N GLY A 285 41.85 61.43 -41.54
CA GLY A 285 41.68 61.07 -40.15
C GLY A 285 41.36 59.57 -39.98
N ALA A 286 40.47 59.04 -40.81
CA ALA A 286 40.12 57.63 -40.81
C ALA A 286 41.29 56.73 -41.21
N GLU A 287 42.15 57.15 -42.13
CA GLU A 287 43.39 56.42 -42.50
C GLU A 287 44.40 56.31 -41.33
N GLU A 288 44.51 57.38 -40.56
CA GLU A 288 45.44 57.43 -39.39
C GLU A 288 44.89 56.51 -38.23
N GLU A 289 43.62 56.43 -38.07
CA GLU A 289 42.99 55.58 -37.02
C GLU A 289 43.11 54.07 -37.28
N ILE A 290 43.32 53.65 -38.54
CA ILE A 290 43.46 52.22 -38.87
C ILE A 290 44.86 51.75 -38.59
N GLU A 291 45.06 51.04 -37.48
CA GLU A 291 46.29 50.38 -37.10
C GLU A 291 46.43 49.00 -37.76
N PHE A 292 47.52 48.78 -38.49
CA PHE A 292 47.92 47.45 -38.96
C PHE A 292 48.64 46.73 -37.82
N ASN A 293 47.91 45.87 -37.09
CA ASN A 293 48.42 45.13 -35.92
C ASN A 293 48.29 43.62 -36.10
N PRO A 294 49.26 42.94 -36.77
CA PRO A 294 49.22 41.49 -36.98
C PRO A 294 49.18 40.66 -35.66
N SER A 295 49.79 41.17 -34.61
CA SER A 295 49.88 40.53 -33.32
C SER A 295 48.45 40.50 -32.65
N ARG A 296 47.74 41.62 -32.78
CA ARG A 296 46.34 41.71 -32.27
C ARG A 296 45.40 40.84 -33.08
N LEU A 297 45.49 40.81 -34.40
CA LEU A 297 44.74 39.95 -35.28
C LEU A 297 44.95 38.47 -34.92
N LYS A 298 46.19 38.06 -34.68
CA LYS A 298 46.53 36.72 -34.25
C LYS A 298 45.84 36.37 -32.91
N TYR A 299 45.90 37.24 -31.93
CA TYR A 299 45.22 37.06 -30.63
C TYR A 299 43.72 36.95 -30.78
N VAL A 300 43.08 37.82 -31.55
CA VAL A 300 41.63 37.81 -31.80
C VAL A 300 41.21 36.50 -32.44
N ASN A 301 41.97 36.03 -33.45
CA ASN A 301 41.67 34.74 -34.11
C ASN A 301 41.86 33.54 -33.17
N GLU A 302 42.90 33.54 -32.34
CA GLU A 302 43.11 32.48 -31.33
C GLU A 302 41.95 32.45 -30.33
N ARG A 303 41.46 33.62 -29.89
CA ARG A 303 40.34 33.74 -28.97
C ARG A 303 39.01 33.29 -29.60
N LEU A 304 38.73 33.69 -30.84
CA LEU A 304 37.58 33.24 -31.61
C LEU A 304 37.60 31.72 -31.84
N ASN A 305 38.77 31.17 -32.19
CA ASN A 305 38.93 29.72 -32.34
C ASN A 305 38.63 28.96 -31.05
N LEU A 306 39.01 29.49 -29.89
CA LEU A 306 38.66 28.92 -28.60
C LEU A 306 37.14 28.92 -28.41
N ILE A 307 36.46 30.05 -28.65
CA ILE A 307 35.02 30.19 -28.54
C ILE A 307 34.30 29.17 -29.46
N TYR A 308 34.68 29.15 -30.75
CA TYR A 308 34.08 28.21 -31.72
C TYR A 308 34.31 26.74 -31.35
N SER A 309 35.50 26.41 -30.86
CA SER A 309 35.79 25.04 -30.41
C SER A 309 34.94 24.60 -29.24
N LEU A 310 34.68 25.51 -28.30
CA LEU A 310 33.78 25.28 -27.18
C LEU A 310 32.32 25.16 -27.63
N GLN A 311 31.86 26.03 -28.53
CA GLN A 311 30.52 25.95 -29.13
C GLN A 311 30.29 24.63 -29.86
N GLN A 312 31.27 24.21 -30.68
CA GLN A 312 31.20 22.93 -31.40
C GLN A 312 31.18 21.74 -30.42
N LYS A 313 32.05 21.77 -29.40
CA LYS A 313 32.12 20.71 -28.40
C LYS A 313 30.81 20.57 -27.62
N HIS A 314 30.22 21.68 -27.21
CA HIS A 314 28.99 21.69 -26.41
C HIS A 314 27.70 21.76 -27.25
N ARG A 315 27.84 21.84 -28.60
CA ARG A 315 26.73 21.92 -29.56
C ARG A 315 25.79 23.10 -29.27
N VAL A 316 26.36 24.24 -29.01
CA VAL A 316 25.64 25.51 -28.80
C VAL A 316 26.07 26.53 -29.85
N GLU A 317 25.22 27.53 -30.12
CA GLU A 317 25.40 28.45 -31.23
C GLU A 317 25.92 29.83 -30.82
N SER A 318 26.00 30.14 -29.51
CA SER A 318 26.44 31.45 -29.03
C SER A 318 27.28 31.39 -27.76
N THR A 319 27.98 32.47 -27.48
CA THR A 319 28.75 32.64 -26.22
C THR A 319 27.82 32.70 -25.01
N GLU A 320 26.65 33.32 -25.13
CA GLU A 320 25.65 33.42 -24.10
C GLU A 320 25.15 32.02 -23.69
N ALA A 321 24.92 31.13 -24.68
CA ALA A 321 24.53 29.75 -24.42
C ALA A 321 25.63 28.95 -23.69
N LEU A 322 26.92 29.25 -23.94
CA LEU A 322 28.03 28.65 -23.16
C LEU A 322 28.04 29.17 -21.71
N ILE A 323 27.73 30.45 -21.50
CA ILE A 323 27.64 31.04 -20.15
C ILE A 323 26.45 30.43 -19.37
N GLU A 324 25.30 30.28 -20.03
CA GLU A 324 24.14 29.59 -19.41
C GLU A 324 24.46 28.14 -19.07
N LEU A 325 25.19 27.44 -19.96
CA LEU A 325 25.62 26.06 -19.72
C LEU A 325 26.60 25.96 -18.53
N THR A 326 27.49 26.96 -18.37
CA THR A 326 28.37 27.06 -17.20
C THR A 326 27.59 27.16 -15.91
N ALA A 327 26.54 28.01 -15.86
CA ALA A 327 25.67 28.16 -14.71
C ALA A 327 24.90 26.86 -14.42
N HIS A 328 24.45 26.18 -15.46
CA HIS A 328 23.76 24.90 -15.33
C HIS A 328 24.66 23.80 -14.74
N TYR A 329 25.90 23.65 -15.23
CA TYR A 329 26.83 22.67 -14.67
C TYR A 329 27.21 22.98 -13.22
N ARG A 330 27.35 24.24 -12.85
CA ARG A 330 27.57 24.65 -11.46
C ARG A 330 26.39 24.26 -10.56
N GLN A 331 25.15 24.53 -10.99
CA GLN A 331 23.96 24.13 -10.26
C GLN A 331 23.84 22.60 -10.09
N GLN A 332 24.23 21.83 -11.10
CA GLN A 332 24.25 20.36 -11.00
C GLN A 332 25.25 19.86 -9.96
N LEU A 333 26.47 20.44 -9.89
CA LEU A 333 27.45 20.07 -8.88
C LEU A 333 27.04 20.47 -7.46
N ASP A 334 26.43 21.64 -7.29
CA ASP A 334 25.86 22.06 -6.00
C ASP A 334 24.76 21.11 -5.52
N ALA A 335 23.92 20.63 -6.44
CA ALA A 335 22.89 19.63 -6.14
C ALA A 335 23.50 18.30 -5.65
N ILE A 336 24.59 17.82 -6.30
CA ILE A 336 25.29 16.59 -5.91
C ILE A 336 25.83 16.70 -4.46
N THR A 337 26.41 17.82 -4.11
CA THR A 337 26.92 18.07 -2.75
C THR A 337 25.79 18.06 -1.71
N SER A 338 24.61 18.58 -2.05
CA SER A 338 23.45 18.60 -1.15
C SER A 338 22.87 17.20 -0.86
N PHE A 339 23.10 16.20 -1.74
CA PHE A 339 22.66 14.82 -1.48
C PHE A 339 23.35 14.21 -0.26
N ASP A 340 24.63 14.45 -0.08
CA ASP A 340 25.40 13.89 1.04
C ASP A 340 24.87 14.39 2.39
N ASP A 341 24.57 15.68 2.51
CA ASP A 341 24.00 16.26 3.70
C ASP A 341 22.59 15.66 3.98
N ARG A 342 21.77 15.53 2.96
CA ARG A 342 20.43 14.95 3.11
C ARG A 342 20.46 13.46 3.48
N ILE A 343 21.38 12.69 2.89
CA ILE A 343 21.59 11.28 3.24
C ILE A 343 22.04 11.16 4.70
N ALA A 344 22.91 12.06 5.18
CA ALA A 344 23.34 12.07 6.57
C ALA A 344 22.18 12.38 7.53
N GLU A 345 21.33 13.36 7.22
CA GLU A 345 20.12 13.68 7.98
C GLU A 345 19.13 12.50 8.04
N LEU A 346 18.85 11.89 6.89
CA LEU A 346 17.96 10.73 6.79
C LEU A 346 18.49 9.53 7.57
N ASN A 347 19.80 9.26 7.54
CA ASN A 347 20.43 8.21 8.34
C ASN A 347 20.28 8.47 9.84
N GLN A 348 20.48 9.70 10.30
CA GLN A 348 20.26 10.06 11.70
C GLN A 348 18.79 9.91 12.10
N HIS A 349 17.86 10.31 11.23
CA HIS A 349 16.42 10.14 11.49
C HIS A 349 16.02 8.67 11.52
N LYS A 350 16.51 7.85 10.58
CA LYS A 350 16.34 6.40 10.56
C LYS A 350 16.81 5.74 11.86
N GLU A 351 17.99 6.13 12.37
CA GLU A 351 18.53 5.59 13.62
C GLU A 351 17.66 5.96 14.84
N LYS A 352 17.18 7.20 14.92
CA LYS A 352 16.26 7.64 15.97
C LYS A 352 14.95 6.85 15.95
N LEU A 353 14.34 6.68 14.77
CA LEU A 353 13.11 5.92 14.62
C LEU A 353 13.33 4.44 14.91
N TYR A 354 14.46 3.85 14.49
CA TYR A 354 14.78 2.47 14.78
C TYR A 354 14.90 2.22 16.29
N ASN A 355 15.55 3.11 17.03
CA ASN A 355 15.63 3.03 18.48
C ASN A 355 14.24 3.15 19.13
N ALA A 356 13.37 4.03 18.64
CA ALA A 356 11.98 4.13 19.09
C ALA A 356 11.17 2.86 18.78
N VAL A 357 11.37 2.23 17.61
CA VAL A 357 10.77 0.93 17.27
C VAL A 357 11.20 -0.14 18.25
N LEU A 358 12.50 -0.22 18.60
CA LEU A 358 13.01 -1.20 19.58
C LEU A 358 12.44 -0.97 20.98
N GLU A 359 12.29 0.28 21.40
CA GLU A 359 11.69 0.62 22.69
C GLU A 359 10.23 0.19 22.75
N GLN A 360 9.42 0.54 21.74
CA GLN A 360 8.01 0.12 21.66
C GLN A 360 7.88 -1.41 21.55
N ALA A 361 8.74 -2.07 20.77
CA ALA A 361 8.78 -3.53 20.69
C ALA A 361 9.07 -4.18 22.04
N SER A 362 10.00 -3.62 22.83
CA SER A 362 10.31 -4.11 24.19
C SER A 362 9.10 -4.00 25.13
N GLN A 363 8.32 -2.92 25.01
CA GLN A 363 7.08 -2.76 25.79
C GLN A 363 6.04 -3.82 25.42
N LEU A 364 5.85 -4.09 24.11
CA LEU A 364 4.99 -5.17 23.63
C LEU A 364 5.45 -6.53 24.15
N THR A 365 6.75 -6.84 24.07
CA THR A 365 7.31 -8.10 24.57
C THR A 365 7.06 -8.29 26.06
N ALA A 366 7.15 -7.22 26.86
CA ALA A 366 6.87 -7.28 28.29
C ALA A 366 5.39 -7.61 28.57
N LEU A 367 4.45 -6.98 27.85
CA LEU A 367 3.00 -7.26 27.97
C LEU A 367 2.69 -8.70 27.53
N ARG A 368 3.23 -9.13 26.40
CA ARG A 368 3.08 -10.48 25.86
C ARG A 368 3.61 -11.53 26.81
N THR A 369 4.77 -11.29 27.44
CA THR A 369 5.36 -12.21 28.42
C THR A 369 4.48 -12.34 29.67
N ALA A 370 3.92 -11.25 30.16
CA ALA A 370 2.99 -11.27 31.28
C ALA A 370 1.70 -12.04 30.92
N SER A 371 1.13 -11.78 29.76
CA SER A 371 -0.06 -12.46 29.26
C SER A 371 0.18 -13.94 28.98
N ALA A 372 1.35 -14.31 28.46
CA ALA A 372 1.73 -15.70 28.21
C ALA A 372 1.58 -16.58 29.46
N ARG A 373 2.07 -16.11 30.61
CA ARG A 373 1.94 -16.82 31.89
C ARG A 373 0.49 -17.00 32.30
N HIS A 374 -0.32 -15.97 32.15
CA HIS A 374 -1.75 -16.04 32.43
C HIS A 374 -2.47 -17.04 31.51
N ILE A 375 -2.12 -17.06 30.22
CA ILE A 375 -2.64 -18.02 29.24
C ILE A 375 -2.28 -19.46 29.65
N GLU A 376 -1.04 -19.72 30.04
CA GLU A 376 -0.56 -21.04 30.47
C GLU A 376 -1.36 -21.59 31.67
N GLU A 377 -1.57 -20.76 32.69
CA GLU A 377 -2.34 -21.10 33.87
C GLU A 377 -3.81 -21.35 33.53
N HIS A 378 -4.41 -20.47 32.77
CA HIS A 378 -5.83 -20.57 32.38
C HIS A 378 -6.07 -21.77 31.46
N MET A 379 -5.22 -22.00 30.46
CA MET A 379 -5.27 -23.20 29.62
C MET A 379 -5.23 -24.48 30.45
N LYS A 380 -4.35 -24.55 31.43
CA LYS A 380 -4.29 -25.69 32.34
C LYS A 380 -5.59 -25.86 33.12
N SER A 381 -6.16 -24.78 33.65
CA SER A 381 -7.42 -24.83 34.41
C SER A 381 -8.61 -25.35 33.55
N LEU A 382 -8.64 -25.04 32.25
CA LEU A 382 -9.65 -25.51 31.32
C LEU A 382 -9.41 -26.95 30.85
N LEU A 383 -8.14 -27.33 30.58
CA LEU A 383 -7.81 -28.62 29.99
C LEU A 383 -7.83 -29.78 31.00
N VAL A 384 -7.49 -29.53 32.28
CA VAL A 384 -7.54 -30.56 33.32
C VAL A 384 -8.94 -31.16 33.47
N PRO A 385 -10.02 -30.39 33.61
CA PRO A 385 -11.38 -30.95 33.64
C PRO A 385 -11.77 -31.66 32.33
N LEU A 386 -11.18 -31.30 31.21
CA LEU A 386 -11.45 -31.95 29.91
C LEU A 386 -10.67 -33.27 29.72
N GLY A 387 -10.26 -33.91 30.81
CA GLY A 387 -9.63 -35.24 30.83
C GLY A 387 -8.14 -35.24 30.50
N MET A 388 -7.45 -34.12 30.73
CA MET A 388 -6.00 -33.99 30.56
C MET A 388 -5.31 -33.58 31.87
N PRO A 389 -5.31 -34.45 32.93
CA PRO A 389 -4.84 -34.09 34.27
C PRO A 389 -3.34 -33.77 34.32
N ASN A 390 -2.57 -34.26 33.37
CA ASN A 390 -1.12 -34.06 33.28
C ASN A 390 -0.68 -33.13 32.17
N VAL A 391 -1.62 -32.29 31.68
CA VAL A 391 -1.36 -31.35 30.59
C VAL A 391 -0.25 -30.35 30.94
N ARG A 392 0.61 -30.12 30.01
CA ARG A 392 1.58 -29.03 30.02
C ARG A 392 1.32 -28.17 28.78
N PHE A 393 1.09 -26.90 29.03
CA PHE A 393 0.93 -25.88 27.97
C PHE A 393 1.93 -24.76 28.25
N ALA A 394 2.66 -24.33 27.25
CA ALA A 394 3.62 -23.25 27.34
C ALA A 394 3.50 -22.33 26.13
N VAL A 395 3.74 -21.04 26.37
CA VAL A 395 3.78 -20.00 25.34
C VAL A 395 5.24 -19.55 25.22
N GLU A 396 5.90 -19.99 24.18
CA GLU A 396 7.30 -19.65 23.92
C GLU A 396 7.36 -18.37 23.08
N LEU A 397 8.01 -17.33 23.63
CA LEU A 397 8.33 -16.11 22.89
C LEU A 397 9.81 -16.13 22.52
N THR A 398 10.11 -16.06 21.23
CA THR A 398 11.49 -15.97 20.74
C THR A 398 11.68 -14.66 19.99
N PRO A 399 12.78 -13.92 20.27
CA PRO A 399 13.02 -12.64 19.59
C PRO A 399 13.38 -12.88 18.11
N ARG A 400 12.83 -12.08 17.23
CA ARG A 400 13.22 -12.00 15.82
C ARG A 400 14.51 -11.19 15.66
N LYS A 401 15.20 -11.39 14.56
CA LYS A 401 16.40 -10.62 14.22
C LYS A 401 16.08 -9.17 13.85
N GLU A 402 14.97 -8.96 13.20
CA GLU A 402 14.52 -7.65 12.72
C GLU A 402 13.05 -7.43 13.10
N PRO A 403 12.65 -6.18 13.37
CA PRO A 403 11.27 -5.84 13.65
C PRO A 403 10.40 -5.97 12.39
N ASP A 404 9.15 -6.44 12.59
CA ASP A 404 8.11 -6.40 11.58
C ASP A 404 6.93 -5.52 12.02
N ALA A 405 5.84 -5.54 11.24
CA ALA A 405 4.64 -4.74 11.55
C ALA A 405 3.94 -5.14 12.87
N ASN A 406 4.29 -6.29 13.47
CA ASN A 406 3.69 -6.83 14.67
C ASN A 406 4.66 -6.90 15.87
N GLY A 407 5.84 -6.32 15.74
CA GLY A 407 6.84 -6.30 16.82
C GLY A 407 8.08 -7.13 16.51
N MET A 408 8.75 -7.58 17.57
CA MET A 408 9.97 -8.40 17.49
C MET A 408 9.79 -9.83 18.02
N ASP A 409 8.57 -10.23 18.35
CA ASP A 409 8.31 -11.52 18.94
C ASP A 409 7.80 -12.53 17.90
N SER A 410 8.35 -13.73 17.93
CA SER A 410 7.77 -14.93 17.35
C SER A 410 7.17 -15.76 18.47
N VAL A 411 5.91 -16.18 18.29
CA VAL A 411 5.15 -16.89 19.32
C VAL A 411 4.89 -18.32 18.87
N THR A 412 5.17 -19.28 19.77
CA THR A 412 4.88 -20.69 19.55
C THR A 412 4.15 -21.26 20.76
N PHE A 413 2.94 -21.79 20.54
CA PHE A 413 2.20 -22.54 21.57
C PHE A 413 2.69 -23.98 21.60
N LEU A 414 3.21 -24.37 22.74
CA LEU A 414 3.72 -25.70 23.01
C LEU A 414 2.77 -26.49 23.91
N PHE A 415 2.58 -27.75 23.61
CA PHE A 415 1.63 -28.62 24.30
C PHE A 415 2.20 -30.02 24.53
N SER A 416 1.81 -30.63 25.65
CA SER A 416 1.96 -32.06 25.92
C SER A 416 0.80 -32.54 26.79
N ALA A 417 0.11 -33.60 26.37
CA ALA A 417 -0.95 -34.22 27.17
C ALA A 417 -0.42 -35.03 28.35
N ASN A 418 0.85 -35.44 28.31
CA ASN A 418 1.45 -36.36 29.25
C ASN A 418 2.54 -35.71 30.11
N LYS A 419 2.64 -36.09 31.36
CA LYS A 419 3.62 -35.54 32.31
C LYS A 419 5.09 -35.65 31.85
N ASN A 420 5.44 -36.77 31.22
CA ASN A 420 6.79 -37.06 30.73
C ASN A 420 6.97 -36.84 29.23
N GLY A 421 5.93 -36.35 28.54
CA GLY A 421 5.99 -36.04 27.10
C GLY A 421 6.84 -34.80 26.83
N THR A 422 7.50 -34.74 25.69
CA THR A 422 8.15 -33.52 25.20
C THR A 422 7.09 -32.51 24.83
N LEU A 423 7.31 -31.23 25.14
CA LEU A 423 6.51 -30.12 24.63
C LEU A 423 6.72 -30.05 23.13
N GLN A 424 5.63 -30.08 22.37
CA GLN A 424 5.64 -29.99 20.91
C GLN A 424 4.70 -28.84 20.49
N ASN A 425 4.91 -28.30 19.30
CA ASN A 425 4.00 -27.30 18.78
C ASN A 425 2.56 -27.83 18.76
N VAL A 426 1.63 -27.05 19.27
CA VAL A 426 0.17 -27.39 19.29
C VAL A 426 -0.32 -27.86 17.92
N ALA A 427 0.20 -27.30 16.86
CA ALA A 427 -0.13 -27.66 15.49
C ALA A 427 0.28 -29.08 15.09
N SER A 428 1.25 -29.69 15.80
CA SER A 428 1.73 -31.06 15.54
C SER A 428 1.03 -32.13 16.37
N ILE A 429 -0.04 -31.78 17.13
CA ILE A 429 -0.81 -32.72 17.93
C ILE A 429 -1.46 -33.76 17.00
N ALA A 430 -1.12 -35.02 17.20
CA ALA A 430 -1.62 -36.11 16.36
C ALA A 430 -3.06 -36.56 16.68
N SER A 431 -3.54 -36.29 17.92
CA SER A 431 -4.88 -36.72 18.38
C SER A 431 -5.94 -35.66 18.05
N GLY A 432 -6.91 -35.99 17.20
CA GLY A 432 -8.02 -35.09 16.86
C GLY A 432 -8.81 -34.65 18.10
N GLY A 433 -9.05 -35.52 19.07
CA GLY A 433 -9.77 -35.18 20.29
C GLY A 433 -8.96 -34.27 21.25
N GLU A 434 -7.62 -34.37 21.27
CA GLU A 434 -6.80 -33.48 22.08
C GLU A 434 -6.74 -32.08 21.49
N ILE A 435 -6.55 -31.96 20.18
CA ILE A 435 -6.52 -30.65 19.51
C ILE A 435 -7.88 -29.94 19.59
N ALA A 436 -8.99 -30.71 19.50
CA ALA A 436 -10.34 -30.14 19.65
C ALA A 436 -10.54 -29.51 21.03
N ARG A 437 -10.08 -30.18 22.11
CA ARG A 437 -10.18 -29.64 23.48
C ARG A 437 -9.27 -28.43 23.70
N VAL A 438 -8.06 -28.45 23.16
CA VAL A 438 -7.16 -27.28 23.18
C VAL A 438 -7.79 -26.10 22.46
N MET A 439 -8.37 -26.33 21.27
CA MET A 439 -9.02 -25.27 20.51
C MET A 439 -10.27 -24.73 21.21
N LEU A 440 -11.10 -25.59 21.80
CA LEU A 440 -12.24 -25.14 22.60
C LEU A 440 -11.78 -24.24 23.75
N SER A 441 -10.72 -24.64 24.46
CA SER A 441 -10.18 -23.89 25.59
C SER A 441 -9.62 -22.53 25.14
N LEU A 442 -8.86 -22.49 24.03
CA LEU A 442 -8.36 -21.24 23.44
C LEU A 442 -9.53 -20.33 23.02
N LYS A 443 -10.56 -20.87 22.35
CA LYS A 443 -11.73 -20.10 21.92
C LYS A 443 -12.54 -19.57 23.10
N ALA A 444 -12.64 -20.33 24.19
CA ALA A 444 -13.30 -19.87 25.41
C ALA A 444 -12.56 -18.68 26.04
N MET A 445 -11.23 -18.70 26.04
CA MET A 445 -10.42 -17.59 26.51
C MET A 445 -10.56 -16.35 25.62
N ILE A 446 -10.42 -16.51 24.28
CA ILE A 446 -10.60 -15.42 23.31
C ILE A 446 -12.00 -14.83 23.41
N ALA A 447 -13.01 -15.68 23.52
CA ALA A 447 -14.39 -15.23 23.69
C ALA A 447 -14.55 -14.36 24.94
N GLY A 448 -13.76 -14.54 25.99
CA GLY A 448 -13.68 -13.63 27.15
C GLY A 448 -13.16 -12.24 26.82
N ALA A 449 -12.23 -12.12 25.86
CA ALA A 449 -11.52 -10.89 25.52
C ALA A 449 -12.13 -10.12 24.34
N VAL A 450 -12.68 -10.82 23.35
CA VAL A 450 -13.21 -10.21 22.11
C VAL A 450 -14.73 -10.30 22.04
N LYS A 451 -15.36 -9.25 21.55
CA LYS A 451 -16.81 -9.21 21.29
C LYS A 451 -17.13 -9.87 19.94
N LEU A 452 -17.04 -11.20 19.85
CA LEU A 452 -17.49 -11.95 18.66
C LEU A 452 -18.98 -12.26 18.78
N PRO A 453 -19.81 -11.87 17.79
CA PRO A 453 -21.25 -12.08 17.86
C PRO A 453 -21.69 -13.54 17.88
N THR A 454 -21.08 -14.37 17.01
CA THR A 454 -21.51 -15.78 16.82
C THR A 454 -20.29 -16.69 16.67
N ILE A 455 -20.25 -17.79 17.42
CA ILE A 455 -19.23 -18.85 17.33
C ILE A 455 -19.93 -20.14 16.95
N ILE A 456 -19.45 -20.82 15.93
CA ILE A 456 -20.00 -22.10 15.45
C ILE A 456 -18.94 -23.18 15.61
N PHE A 457 -19.23 -24.21 16.37
CA PHE A 457 -18.41 -25.39 16.54
C PHE A 457 -18.93 -26.54 15.69
N ASP A 458 -18.12 -27.04 14.76
CA ASP A 458 -18.47 -28.17 13.90
C ASP A 458 -17.67 -29.41 14.31
N GLU A 459 -18.40 -30.42 14.80
CA GLU A 459 -17.90 -31.75 15.19
C GLU A 459 -16.66 -31.69 16.10
N ILE A 460 -16.61 -30.70 17.01
CA ILE A 460 -15.49 -30.52 17.98
C ILE A 460 -15.46 -31.68 19.00
N ASP A 461 -16.51 -32.46 19.06
CA ASP A 461 -16.73 -33.59 19.94
C ASP A 461 -16.23 -34.94 19.40
N THR A 462 -15.52 -34.94 18.26
CA THR A 462 -14.96 -36.16 17.69
C THR A 462 -13.89 -36.78 18.60
N GLY A 463 -14.07 -38.09 18.92
CA GLY A 463 -13.15 -38.82 19.81
C GLY A 463 -13.31 -38.50 21.31
N VAL A 464 -14.41 -37.89 21.69
CA VAL A 464 -14.76 -37.55 23.08
C VAL A 464 -16.01 -38.36 23.52
N SER A 465 -16.11 -38.72 24.78
CA SER A 465 -17.25 -39.45 25.31
C SER A 465 -17.55 -39.08 26.77
N GLY A 466 -18.79 -39.36 27.19
CA GLY A 466 -19.21 -39.33 28.59
C GLY A 466 -19.04 -37.98 29.29
N SER A 467 -18.37 -38.01 30.42
CA SER A 467 -18.17 -36.83 31.29
C SER A 467 -17.34 -35.73 30.69
N ILE A 468 -16.49 -36.02 29.69
CA ILE A 468 -15.68 -35.00 28.99
C ILE A 468 -16.58 -34.19 28.08
N ALA A 469 -17.49 -34.83 27.33
CA ALA A 469 -18.48 -34.18 26.49
C ALA A 469 -19.39 -33.23 27.29
N GLU A 470 -19.81 -33.65 28.49
CA GLU A 470 -20.59 -32.81 29.40
C GLU A 470 -19.80 -31.53 29.80
N LYS A 471 -18.54 -31.67 30.14
CA LYS A 471 -17.67 -30.51 30.51
C LYS A 471 -17.41 -29.59 29.33
N MET A 472 -17.23 -30.13 28.11
CA MET A 472 -17.18 -29.33 26.89
C MET A 472 -18.47 -28.52 26.68
N ALA A 473 -19.60 -29.16 26.89
CA ALA A 473 -20.91 -28.51 26.79
C ALA A 473 -21.09 -27.36 27.80
N LEU A 474 -20.60 -27.54 29.04
CA LEU A 474 -20.58 -26.47 30.06
C LEU A 474 -19.75 -25.27 29.62
N ILE A 475 -18.56 -25.50 29.08
CA ILE A 475 -17.73 -24.42 28.55
C ILE A 475 -18.46 -23.66 27.43
N MET A 476 -19.09 -24.37 26.47
CA MET A 476 -19.84 -23.75 25.38
C MET A 476 -21.08 -22.98 25.91
N GLN A 477 -21.75 -23.52 26.93
CA GLN A 477 -22.88 -22.87 27.60
C GLN A 477 -22.43 -21.58 28.30
N ASP A 478 -21.30 -21.58 29.02
CA ASP A 478 -20.77 -20.40 29.69
C ASP A 478 -20.30 -19.33 28.68
N MET A 479 -19.73 -19.74 27.54
CA MET A 479 -19.45 -18.81 26.44
C MET A 479 -20.73 -18.13 25.93
N GLY A 480 -21.85 -18.87 25.85
CA GLY A 480 -23.15 -18.34 25.40
C GLY A 480 -23.85 -17.40 26.40
N ARG A 481 -23.52 -17.47 27.71
CA ARG A 481 -24.15 -16.63 28.76
C ARG A 481 -23.71 -15.16 28.70
N GLN A 482 -22.59 -14.83 28.07
CA GLN A 482 -22.00 -13.48 28.07
C GLN A 482 -22.48 -12.61 26.90
N ASN A 483 -23.77 -12.63 26.57
CA ASN A 483 -24.31 -11.90 25.41
C ASN A 483 -23.71 -12.34 24.07
N ARG A 484 -23.39 -13.64 23.96
CA ARG A 484 -22.84 -14.26 22.76
C ARG A 484 -23.75 -15.39 22.29
N GLN A 485 -23.58 -15.73 21.05
CA GLN A 485 -24.28 -16.87 20.46
C GLN A 485 -23.24 -17.96 20.16
N VAL A 486 -23.46 -19.13 20.70
CA VAL A 486 -22.68 -20.34 20.44
C VAL A 486 -23.57 -21.36 19.78
N ILE A 487 -23.20 -21.88 18.64
CA ILE A 487 -23.92 -22.92 17.90
C ILE A 487 -22.99 -24.13 17.79
N SER A 488 -23.38 -25.28 18.36
CA SER A 488 -22.62 -26.52 18.23
C SER A 488 -23.31 -27.51 17.33
N ILE A 489 -22.65 -27.95 16.28
CA ILE A 489 -23.07 -29.09 15.46
C ILE A 489 -22.45 -30.33 16.10
N THR A 490 -23.30 -31.21 16.64
CA THR A 490 -22.89 -32.33 17.50
C THR A 490 -23.61 -33.62 17.17
N HIS A 491 -22.99 -34.73 17.48
CA HIS A 491 -23.58 -36.05 17.49
C HIS A 491 -23.67 -36.64 18.91
N LEU A 492 -23.21 -35.91 19.96
CA LEU A 492 -23.18 -36.37 21.33
C LEU A 492 -24.42 -35.87 22.10
N PRO A 493 -25.20 -36.78 22.72
CA PRO A 493 -26.41 -36.44 23.48
C PRO A 493 -26.11 -35.53 24.69
N GLN A 494 -24.92 -35.64 25.30
CA GLN A 494 -24.51 -34.81 26.43
C GLN A 494 -24.39 -33.33 26.05
N ILE A 495 -23.88 -33.05 24.85
CA ILE A 495 -23.80 -31.69 24.31
C ILE A 495 -25.18 -31.20 23.87
N ALA A 496 -25.92 -32.05 23.15
CA ALA A 496 -27.25 -31.72 22.65
C ALA A 496 -28.23 -31.37 23.79
N ALA A 497 -28.12 -32.04 24.93
CA ALA A 497 -28.97 -31.79 26.11
C ALA A 497 -28.72 -30.41 26.73
N ARG A 498 -27.52 -29.82 26.64
CA ARG A 498 -27.16 -28.55 27.27
C ARG A 498 -27.55 -27.30 26.46
N GLY A 499 -27.87 -27.43 25.18
CA GLY A 499 -28.35 -26.30 24.36
C GLY A 499 -29.66 -25.71 24.87
N ILE A 500 -29.82 -24.40 24.80
CA ILE A 500 -31.10 -23.71 25.09
C ILE A 500 -32.09 -24.00 23.95
N ALA A 501 -31.62 -23.94 22.71
CA ALA A 501 -32.38 -24.31 21.52
C ALA A 501 -31.73 -25.55 20.85
N HIS A 502 -32.60 -26.44 20.33
CA HIS A 502 -32.17 -27.66 19.68
C HIS A 502 -32.80 -27.75 18.29
N TYR A 503 -31.97 -27.69 17.27
CA TYR A 503 -32.34 -27.81 15.86
C TYR A 503 -32.02 -29.21 15.37
N LYS A 504 -32.96 -29.82 14.59
CA LYS A 504 -32.74 -31.12 13.96
C LYS A 504 -32.66 -30.96 12.44
N VAL A 505 -31.58 -31.44 11.86
CA VAL A 505 -31.43 -31.61 10.42
C VAL A 505 -31.89 -32.99 10.02
N TYR A 506 -32.75 -33.09 9.01
CA TYR A 506 -33.27 -34.34 8.49
C TYR A 506 -33.44 -34.28 6.97
N LYS A 507 -33.55 -35.45 6.36
CA LYS A 507 -33.82 -35.59 4.92
C LYS A 507 -35.20 -36.10 4.70
N GLU A 508 -35.83 -35.64 3.63
CA GLU A 508 -37.09 -36.18 3.11
C GLU A 508 -36.93 -36.47 1.63
N ASP A 509 -37.33 -37.67 1.23
CA ASP A 509 -37.36 -38.04 -0.19
C ASP A 509 -38.68 -37.51 -0.78
N THR A 510 -38.56 -36.75 -1.87
CA THR A 510 -39.65 -36.22 -2.66
C THR A 510 -39.66 -36.86 -4.04
N GLU A 511 -40.72 -36.66 -4.81
CA GLU A 511 -40.80 -37.17 -6.19
C GLU A 511 -39.65 -36.64 -7.10
N THR A 512 -39.05 -35.52 -6.75
CA THR A 512 -38.01 -34.84 -7.51
C THR A 512 -36.59 -35.08 -6.96
N GLY A 513 -36.43 -35.79 -5.84
CA GLY A 513 -35.14 -36.07 -5.20
C GLY A 513 -35.19 -35.92 -3.68
N THR A 514 -34.01 -36.07 -3.05
CA THR A 514 -33.86 -35.92 -1.61
C THR A 514 -33.63 -34.46 -1.23
N ASN A 515 -34.42 -33.92 -0.34
CA ASN A 515 -34.27 -32.57 0.20
C ASN A 515 -33.85 -32.59 1.67
N SER A 516 -33.02 -31.63 2.07
CA SER A 516 -32.61 -31.44 3.47
C SER A 516 -33.41 -30.31 4.11
N TYR A 517 -33.88 -30.53 5.31
CA TYR A 517 -34.66 -29.60 6.14
C TYR A 517 -34.00 -29.44 7.49
N ILE A 518 -34.28 -28.31 8.15
CA ILE A 518 -33.93 -28.08 9.55
C ILE A 518 -35.12 -27.50 10.27
N ARG A 519 -35.35 -27.91 11.52
CA ARG A 519 -36.41 -27.36 12.36
C ARG A 519 -35.99 -27.25 13.81
N LEU A 520 -36.54 -26.28 14.51
CA LEU A 520 -36.44 -26.17 15.95
C LEU A 520 -37.31 -27.23 16.59
N LEU A 521 -36.76 -27.99 17.53
CA LEU A 521 -37.50 -29.02 18.28
C LEU A 521 -38.19 -28.40 19.49
N ASN A 522 -39.46 -28.83 19.72
CA ASN A 522 -40.12 -28.59 21.00
C ASN A 522 -39.59 -29.57 22.08
N ASN A 523 -40.02 -29.40 23.34
CA ASN A 523 -39.50 -30.19 24.46
C ASN A 523 -39.70 -31.70 24.30
N ASP A 524 -40.85 -32.13 23.81
CA ASP A 524 -41.14 -33.55 23.62
C ASP A 524 -40.33 -34.16 22.46
N GLU A 525 -40.20 -33.43 21.38
CA GLU A 525 -39.37 -33.82 20.25
C GLU A 525 -37.89 -33.88 20.63
N ARG A 526 -37.44 -32.95 21.48
CA ARG A 526 -36.08 -32.89 22.00
C ARG A 526 -35.75 -34.10 22.86
N ILE A 527 -36.67 -34.51 23.77
CA ILE A 527 -36.52 -35.73 24.57
C ILE A 527 -36.35 -36.95 23.65
N LYS A 528 -37.21 -37.07 22.62
CA LYS A 528 -37.16 -38.17 21.65
C LYS A 528 -35.86 -38.17 20.86
N GLU A 529 -35.40 -37.01 20.42
CA GLU A 529 -34.15 -36.91 19.66
C GLU A 529 -32.93 -37.30 20.50
N ILE A 530 -32.83 -36.80 21.73
CA ILE A 530 -31.73 -37.18 22.65
C ILE A 530 -31.81 -38.68 23.00
N ALA A 531 -33.03 -39.26 23.19
CA ALA A 531 -33.19 -40.68 23.41
C ALA A 531 -32.73 -41.51 22.18
N ASN A 532 -33.02 -41.06 20.96
CA ASN A 532 -32.52 -41.68 19.73
C ASN A 532 -30.99 -41.63 19.64
N MET A 533 -30.39 -40.50 20.02
CA MET A 533 -28.93 -40.36 20.06
C MET A 533 -28.25 -41.29 21.09
N LEU A 534 -28.95 -41.65 22.17
CA LEU A 534 -28.50 -42.56 23.21
C LEU A 534 -28.65 -44.05 22.84
N SER A 535 -29.75 -44.42 22.15
CA SER A 535 -30.13 -45.83 21.93
C SER A 535 -30.03 -46.30 20.48
N GLY A 536 -29.72 -45.38 19.53
CA GLY A 536 -29.79 -45.69 18.10
C GLY A 536 -31.23 -45.82 17.60
N SER A 537 -31.52 -46.79 16.73
CA SER A 537 -32.78 -46.87 15.98
C SER A 537 -34.02 -47.28 16.78
N THR A 538 -33.90 -47.82 18.02
CA THR A 538 -35.00 -48.27 18.83
C THR A 538 -35.22 -47.40 20.08
N LEU A 539 -36.34 -46.69 20.13
CA LEU A 539 -36.73 -45.88 21.30
C LEU A 539 -37.17 -46.84 22.42
N THR A 540 -36.34 -46.94 23.48
CA THR A 540 -36.65 -47.66 24.70
C THR A 540 -37.09 -46.70 25.81
N GLU A 541 -37.89 -47.19 26.75
CA GLU A 541 -38.35 -46.39 27.92
C GLU A 541 -37.14 -45.96 28.79
N ALA A 542 -36.11 -46.80 28.88
CA ALA A 542 -34.85 -46.48 29.54
C ALA A 542 -34.11 -45.31 28.86
N ALA A 543 -34.09 -45.28 27.53
CA ALA A 543 -33.45 -44.18 26.79
C ALA A 543 -34.23 -42.86 26.97
N LEU A 544 -35.57 -42.91 27.01
CA LEU A 544 -36.40 -41.73 27.27
C LEU A 544 -36.16 -41.18 28.68
N ASN A 545 -36.05 -42.06 29.70
CA ASN A 545 -35.76 -41.65 31.07
C ASN A 545 -34.38 -41.06 31.22
N ASN A 546 -33.37 -41.64 30.55
CA ASN A 546 -32.00 -41.07 30.51
C ASN A 546 -31.97 -39.72 29.79
N ALA A 547 -32.73 -39.55 28.71
CA ALA A 547 -32.82 -38.27 28.00
C ALA A 547 -33.47 -37.18 28.88
N ARG A 548 -34.51 -37.51 29.63
CA ARG A 548 -35.13 -36.59 30.61
C ARG A 548 -34.13 -36.20 31.70
N ALA A 549 -33.41 -37.17 32.29
CA ALA A 549 -32.40 -36.90 33.32
C ALA A 549 -31.27 -35.97 32.82
N LEU A 550 -30.81 -36.15 31.57
CA LEU A 550 -29.85 -35.26 30.95
C LEU A 550 -30.37 -33.82 30.76
N LEU A 551 -31.66 -33.69 30.43
CA LEU A 551 -32.30 -32.37 30.26
C LEU A 551 -32.63 -31.72 31.62
N GLU A 552 -33.06 -32.47 32.62
CA GLU A 552 -33.39 -31.98 33.97
C GLU A 552 -32.15 -31.55 34.76
N GLY A 553 -31.02 -32.23 34.58
CA GLY A 553 -29.73 -31.78 35.10
C GLY A 553 -29.29 -30.38 34.59
N ASN A 554 -30.01 -29.86 33.61
CA ASN A 554 -29.85 -28.49 33.08
C ASN A 554 -30.72 -27.45 33.82
N SER A 555 -31.81 -27.87 34.49
CA SER A 555 -32.75 -26.96 35.12
C SER A 555 -32.33 -26.50 36.53
N ASN A 556 -31.29 -27.10 37.09
CA ASN A 556 -30.78 -26.83 38.44
C ASN A 556 -29.46 -26.03 38.48
N LEU A 557 -29.02 -25.43 37.36
CA LEU A 557 -27.86 -24.55 37.23
C LEU A 557 -28.25 -23.19 36.58
#